data_97bc9239d2a45a4e9ab100a01b8770c2
#
_entry.id   97bc9239d2a45a4e9ab100a01b8770c2
#
_cell.length_a   1.000
_cell.length_b   1.000
_cell.length_c   1.000
_cell.angle_alpha   90.00
_cell.angle_beta   90.00
_cell.angle_gamma   90.00
#
_symmetry.space_group_name_H-M   'P 1'
#
loop_
_entity.id
_entity.type
_entity.pdbx_description
1 polymer ?
#
loop_
_entity_poly.entity_id
_entity_poly.type
_entity_poly.pdbx_seq_one_letter_code
_entity_poly.pdbx_strand_id
1 'polypeptide(L)'
;IFMDCPSRERAGWLCDSYFTARVAFDLSGNHLIETNFLENYLLPEKFMNIPQGMLPMCYPSDHVNGNFIPNWAMWFVIELEEYLARSNDRQMIKALEPKVNALLDYFARYENEDELLENLEKWVFVEWSKANDFVQDVNYPTNMLYARMLEVAGKLYNRPDLQQKAQRIHEKIRKQAFDGTFFIDNAVR
;
A
#
# COMPACT_ATOMS: atom_id res chain seq x y z
N ILE A 1 -9.24 -17.61 -0.44
CA ILE A 1 -7.93 -16.98 -0.54
C ILE A 1 -7.83 -16.32 -1.89
N PHE A 2 -7.43 -15.06 -1.92
CA PHE A 2 -7.06 -14.40 -3.17
C PHE A 2 -5.76 -14.99 -3.70
N MET A 3 -5.70 -15.21 -4.99
CA MET A 3 -4.49 -15.66 -5.70
C MET A 3 -4.41 -14.92 -7.03
N ASP A 4 -3.21 -14.50 -7.41
CA ASP A 4 -2.94 -13.82 -8.67
C ASP A 4 -3.24 -14.71 -9.89
N CYS A 5 -2.82 -15.95 -9.84
CA CYS A 5 -3.02 -16.91 -10.93
C CYS A 5 -3.10 -18.36 -10.41
N PRO A 6 -3.86 -19.23 -11.11
CA PRO A 6 -4.10 -20.60 -10.63
C PRO A 6 -2.93 -21.57 -10.85
N SER A 7 -2.00 -21.24 -11.73
CA SER A 7 -1.01 -22.20 -12.22
C SER A 7 0.46 -21.77 -12.05
N ARG A 8 0.76 -20.47 -11.92
CA ARG A 8 2.12 -19.96 -11.85
C ARG A 8 2.55 -19.67 -10.40
N GLU A 9 2.20 -18.52 -9.88
CA GLU A 9 2.69 -18.05 -8.57
C GLU A 9 1.84 -18.54 -7.41
N ARG A 10 0.53 -18.59 -7.58
CA ARG A 10 -0.46 -19.04 -6.58
C ARG A 10 -0.31 -18.35 -5.23
N ALA A 11 -0.05 -17.05 -5.26
CA ALA A 11 0.19 -16.24 -4.08
C ALA A 11 -0.85 -15.13 -3.93
N GLY A 12 -1.17 -14.78 -2.70
CA GLY A 12 -2.08 -13.69 -2.36
C GLY A 12 -1.36 -12.35 -2.39
N TRP A 13 -1.09 -11.82 -3.59
CA TRP A 13 -0.43 -10.53 -3.76
C TRP A 13 -1.28 -9.38 -3.23
N LEU A 14 -0.67 -8.49 -2.44
CA LEU A 14 -1.38 -7.41 -1.76
C LEU A 14 -2.10 -6.44 -2.70
N CYS A 15 -1.45 -6.00 -3.78
CA CYS A 15 -2.08 -5.09 -4.73
C CYS A 15 -3.19 -5.78 -5.52
N ASP A 16 -2.97 -7.04 -5.91
CA ASP A 16 -3.94 -7.84 -6.66
C ASP A 16 -5.22 -8.09 -5.85
N SER A 17 -5.10 -8.22 -4.52
CA SER A 17 -6.24 -8.40 -3.63
C SER A 17 -7.23 -7.24 -3.70
N TYR A 18 -6.73 -6.01 -3.77
CA TYR A 18 -7.55 -4.81 -3.90
C TYR A 18 -8.47 -4.85 -5.13
N PHE A 19 -7.93 -5.23 -6.29
CA PHE A 19 -8.72 -5.33 -7.53
C PHE A 19 -9.62 -6.57 -7.52
N THR A 20 -9.10 -7.70 -7.03
CA THR A 20 -9.84 -8.95 -6.96
C THR A 20 -11.02 -8.87 -6.00
N ALA A 21 -10.89 -8.16 -4.88
CA ALA A 21 -11.97 -7.95 -3.90
C ALA A 21 -13.19 -7.27 -4.52
N ARG A 22 -12.97 -6.26 -5.36
CA ARG A 22 -14.06 -5.57 -6.08
C ARG A 22 -14.83 -6.54 -6.98
N VAL A 23 -14.11 -7.26 -7.84
CA VAL A 23 -14.71 -8.22 -8.77
C VAL A 23 -15.40 -9.37 -8.01
N ALA A 24 -14.77 -9.90 -6.96
CA ALA A 24 -15.35 -10.96 -6.14
C ALA A 24 -16.66 -10.52 -5.47
N PHE A 25 -16.70 -9.29 -4.97
CA PHE A 25 -17.92 -8.72 -4.38
C PHE A 25 -19.03 -8.55 -5.41
N ASP A 26 -18.73 -7.96 -6.58
CA ASP A 26 -19.71 -7.76 -7.65
C ASP A 26 -20.30 -9.07 -8.18
N LEU A 27 -19.48 -10.13 -8.24
CA LEU A 27 -19.92 -11.44 -8.72
C LEU A 27 -20.68 -12.26 -7.66
N SER A 28 -20.30 -12.16 -6.38
CA SER A 28 -20.83 -13.03 -5.31
C SER A 28 -21.83 -12.35 -4.38
N GLY A 29 -21.87 -11.01 -4.37
CA GLY A 29 -22.67 -10.22 -3.44
C GLY A 29 -22.22 -10.31 -1.98
N ASN A 30 -21.01 -10.80 -1.72
CA ASN A 30 -20.46 -10.90 -0.37
C ASN A 30 -18.93 -10.63 -0.33
N HIS A 31 -18.41 -10.39 0.87
CA HIS A 31 -17.02 -10.05 1.13
C HIS A 31 -16.25 -11.14 1.88
N LEU A 32 -16.74 -12.37 1.93
CA LEU A 32 -16.15 -13.44 2.73
C LEU A 32 -14.70 -13.76 2.35
N ILE A 33 -14.38 -13.76 1.05
CA ILE A 33 -13.01 -14.02 0.57
C ILE A 33 -12.07 -12.90 1.00
N GLU A 34 -12.51 -11.65 0.89
CA GLU A 34 -11.75 -10.47 1.31
C GLU A 34 -11.55 -10.46 2.83
N THR A 35 -12.59 -10.72 3.61
CA THR A 35 -12.49 -10.85 5.07
C THR A 35 -11.45 -11.90 5.45
N ASN A 36 -11.52 -13.09 4.87
CA ASN A 36 -10.54 -14.15 5.14
C ASN A 36 -9.11 -13.77 4.71
N PHE A 37 -8.96 -13.02 3.64
CA PHE A 37 -7.66 -12.50 3.22
C PHE A 37 -7.09 -11.53 4.28
N LEU A 38 -7.89 -10.58 4.77
CA LEU A 38 -7.46 -9.61 5.78
C LEU A 38 -7.17 -10.26 7.13
N GLU A 39 -7.95 -11.27 7.53
CA GLU A 39 -7.73 -12.06 8.75
C GLU A 39 -6.34 -12.70 8.79
N ASN A 40 -5.79 -13.14 7.65
CA ASN A 40 -4.45 -13.70 7.60
C ASN A 40 -3.38 -12.70 8.10
N TYR A 41 -3.56 -11.41 7.88
CA TYR A 41 -2.64 -10.37 8.34
C TYR A 41 -2.73 -10.10 9.84
N LEU A 42 -3.77 -10.58 10.53
CA LEU A 42 -3.87 -10.55 11.99
C LEU A 42 -3.10 -11.67 12.66
N LEU A 43 -2.89 -12.82 11.98
CA LEU A 43 -2.33 -14.01 12.58
C LEU A 43 -0.88 -13.86 13.04
N PRO A 44 0.08 -13.36 12.22
CA PRO A 44 1.45 -13.21 12.67
C PRO A 44 1.65 -11.88 13.40
N GLU A 45 2.32 -11.93 14.54
CA GLU A 45 2.79 -10.71 15.21
C GLU A 45 3.85 -10.01 14.34
N LYS A 46 4.76 -10.79 13.75
CA LYS A 46 5.83 -10.34 12.86
C LYS A 46 5.94 -11.26 11.65
N PHE A 47 6.16 -10.67 10.48
CA PHE A 47 6.43 -11.43 9.26
C PHE A 47 7.92 -11.79 9.14
N MET A 48 8.18 -12.98 8.58
CA MET A 48 9.53 -13.53 8.50
C MET A 48 10.40 -12.77 7.49
N ASN A 49 11.66 -12.52 7.86
CA ASN A 49 12.72 -11.99 7.01
C ASN A 49 12.50 -10.59 6.41
N ILE A 50 11.48 -9.86 6.83
CA ILE A 50 11.26 -8.48 6.40
C ILE A 50 11.35 -7.51 7.59
N PRO A 51 11.60 -6.21 7.35
CA PRO A 51 11.69 -5.23 8.42
C PRO A 51 10.43 -5.16 9.27
N GLN A 52 10.60 -4.82 10.54
CA GLN A 52 9.47 -4.59 11.43
C GLN A 52 8.60 -3.45 10.90
N GLY A 53 7.29 -3.67 10.87
CA GLY A 53 6.28 -2.74 10.36
C GLY A 53 5.96 -2.94 8.88
N MET A 54 6.85 -3.58 8.10
CA MET A 54 6.57 -3.89 6.70
C MET A 54 5.65 -5.10 6.56
N LEU A 55 4.83 -5.09 5.52
CA LEU A 55 3.99 -6.23 5.13
C LEU A 55 4.64 -7.01 3.98
N PRO A 56 4.48 -8.34 3.94
CA PRO A 56 4.95 -9.15 2.81
C PRO A 56 4.18 -8.76 1.54
N MET A 57 4.85 -8.83 0.40
CA MET A 57 4.23 -8.51 -0.89
C MET A 57 3.09 -9.47 -1.26
N CYS A 58 3.13 -10.70 -0.72
CA CYS A 58 2.06 -11.70 -0.84
C CYS A 58 1.97 -12.55 0.44
N TYR A 59 0.74 -12.86 0.88
CA TYR A 59 0.50 -13.66 2.08
C TYR A 59 -0.91 -14.27 2.09
N PRO A 60 -1.07 -15.55 2.45
CA PRO A 60 0.00 -16.52 2.71
C PRO A 60 0.75 -16.90 1.44
N SER A 61 2.04 -17.16 1.56
CA SER A 61 2.89 -17.64 0.46
C SER A 61 4.21 -18.20 0.99
N ASP A 62 4.99 -18.82 0.12
CA ASP A 62 6.35 -19.26 0.36
C ASP A 62 7.43 -18.21 0.02
N HIS A 63 7.01 -16.98 -0.36
CA HIS A 63 7.90 -15.85 -0.63
C HIS A 63 8.45 -15.26 0.67
N VAL A 64 9.35 -15.99 1.33
CA VAL A 64 9.95 -15.60 2.62
C VAL A 64 11.44 -15.28 2.52
N ASN A 65 11.91 -14.91 1.33
CA ASN A 65 13.32 -14.63 1.03
C ASN A 65 13.80 -13.23 1.42
N GLY A 66 12.98 -12.45 2.11
CA GLY A 66 13.31 -11.08 2.52
C GLY A 66 13.02 -10.00 1.47
N ASN A 67 12.42 -10.36 0.33
CA ASN A 67 11.92 -9.38 -0.63
C ASN A 67 10.52 -8.91 -0.26
N PHE A 68 10.25 -7.64 -0.56
CA PHE A 68 8.93 -7.02 -0.40
C PHE A 68 8.77 -5.88 -1.40
N ILE A 69 7.54 -5.44 -1.59
CA ILE A 69 7.17 -4.33 -2.46
C ILE A 69 6.51 -3.27 -1.58
N PRO A 70 7.21 -2.15 -1.26
CA PRO A 70 6.64 -1.10 -0.40
C PRO A 70 5.30 -0.57 -0.91
N ASN A 71 5.17 -0.40 -2.22
CA ASN A 71 3.93 0.05 -2.86
C ASN A 71 2.75 -0.89 -2.59
N TRP A 72 2.98 -2.21 -2.54
CA TRP A 72 1.93 -3.21 -2.23
C TRP A 72 1.42 -3.08 -0.79
N ALA A 73 2.31 -2.77 0.15
CA ALA A 73 1.91 -2.49 1.53
C ALA A 73 1.04 -1.21 1.64
N MET A 74 1.27 -0.22 0.78
CA MET A 74 0.40 0.97 0.72
C MET A 74 -0.99 0.62 0.19
N TRP A 75 -1.08 -0.24 -0.83
CA TRP A 75 -2.35 -0.72 -1.37
C TRP A 75 -3.18 -1.48 -0.35
N PHE A 76 -2.55 -2.24 0.55
CA PHE A 76 -3.24 -2.88 1.66
C PHE A 76 -4.07 -1.90 2.51
N VAL A 77 -3.48 -0.74 2.86
CA VAL A 77 -4.21 0.28 3.63
C VAL A 77 -5.37 0.87 2.82
N ILE A 78 -5.17 1.09 1.53
CA ILE A 78 -6.21 1.62 0.64
C ILE A 78 -7.37 0.61 0.51
N GLU A 79 -7.07 -0.69 0.46
CA GLU A 79 -8.08 -1.76 0.44
C GLU A 79 -8.99 -1.72 1.67
N LEU A 80 -8.46 -1.35 2.86
CA LEU A 80 -9.26 -1.28 4.09
C LEU A 80 -10.41 -0.26 4.01
N GLU A 81 -10.23 0.88 3.32
CA GLU A 81 -11.31 1.86 3.12
C GLU A 81 -12.45 1.24 2.32
N GLU A 82 -12.13 0.54 1.24
CA GLU A 82 -13.11 -0.12 0.39
C GLU A 82 -13.76 -1.33 1.07
N TYR A 83 -12.98 -2.12 1.79
CA TYR A 83 -13.52 -3.21 2.61
C TYR A 83 -14.53 -2.68 3.62
N LEU A 84 -14.20 -1.61 4.34
CA LEU A 84 -15.14 -0.98 5.27
C LEU A 84 -16.43 -0.51 4.59
N ALA A 85 -16.31 0.08 3.39
CA ALA A 85 -17.47 0.54 2.62
C ALA A 85 -18.38 -0.62 2.17
N ARG A 86 -17.80 -1.78 1.82
CA ARG A 86 -18.54 -2.97 1.39
C ARG A 86 -19.12 -3.76 2.57
N SER A 87 -18.36 -3.92 3.65
CA SER A 87 -18.68 -4.82 4.77
C SER A 87 -19.31 -4.13 5.99
N ASN A 88 -19.03 -2.83 6.18
CA ASN A 88 -19.25 -2.11 7.43
C ASN A 88 -18.57 -2.76 8.67
N ASP A 89 -17.55 -3.57 8.47
CA ASP A 89 -16.83 -4.30 9.52
C ASP A 89 -15.78 -3.42 10.22
N ARG A 90 -16.24 -2.63 11.16
CA ARG A 90 -15.38 -1.75 11.98
C ARG A 90 -14.48 -2.54 12.94
N GLN A 91 -14.82 -3.80 13.26
CA GLN A 91 -14.01 -4.62 14.16
C GLN A 91 -12.72 -5.04 13.47
N MET A 92 -12.79 -5.48 12.21
CA MET A 92 -11.62 -5.79 11.39
C MET A 92 -10.71 -4.58 11.23
N ILE A 93 -11.27 -3.42 10.90
CA ILE A 93 -10.49 -2.18 10.76
C ILE A 93 -9.75 -1.85 12.06
N LYS A 94 -10.45 -1.93 13.21
CA LYS A 94 -9.82 -1.70 14.51
C LYS A 94 -8.74 -2.74 14.85
N ALA A 95 -8.97 -4.00 14.53
CA ALA A 95 -8.00 -5.07 14.77
C ALA A 95 -6.71 -4.88 13.95
N LEU A 96 -6.80 -4.33 12.75
CA LEU A 96 -5.66 -4.05 11.86
C LEU A 96 -4.94 -2.73 12.16
N GLU A 97 -5.49 -1.85 13.02
CA GLU A 97 -4.88 -0.56 13.36
C GLU A 97 -3.41 -0.66 13.80
N PRO A 98 -3.01 -1.61 14.68
CA PRO A 98 -1.60 -1.76 15.07
C PRO A 98 -0.68 -2.09 13.88
N LYS A 99 -1.16 -2.88 12.90
CA LYS A 99 -0.39 -3.19 11.69
C LYS A 99 -0.21 -1.97 10.80
N VAL A 100 -1.28 -1.19 10.64
CA VAL A 100 -1.24 0.06 9.86
C VAL A 100 -0.31 1.08 10.53
N ASN A 101 -0.39 1.25 11.86
CA ASN A 101 0.50 2.15 12.58
C ASN A 101 1.97 1.74 12.44
N ALA A 102 2.29 0.45 12.58
CA ALA A 102 3.64 -0.06 12.39
C ALA A 102 4.15 0.17 10.95
N LEU A 103 3.27 0.07 9.95
CA LEU A 103 3.60 0.38 8.56
C LEU A 103 3.84 1.88 8.35
N LEU A 104 3.06 2.76 8.96
CA LEU A 104 3.27 4.21 8.95
C LEU A 104 4.63 4.56 9.56
N ASP A 105 4.97 3.97 10.71
CA ASP A 105 6.26 4.14 11.37
C ASP A 105 7.43 3.62 10.51
N TYR A 106 7.20 2.57 9.73
CA TYR A 106 8.19 2.09 8.76
C TYR A 106 8.47 3.15 7.70
N PHE A 107 7.43 3.68 7.03
CA PHE A 107 7.60 4.68 5.98
C PHE A 107 8.16 6.00 6.48
N ALA A 108 7.81 6.43 7.70
CA ALA A 108 8.32 7.67 8.29
C ALA A 108 9.85 7.73 8.35
N ARG A 109 10.54 6.59 8.37
CA ARG A 109 12.02 6.52 8.36
C ARG A 109 12.65 6.87 7.02
N TYR A 110 11.87 6.88 5.96
CA TYR A 110 12.31 7.15 4.59
C TYR A 110 11.86 8.52 4.09
N GLU A 111 11.24 9.33 4.96
CA GLU A 111 10.84 10.68 4.61
C GLU A 111 12.04 11.62 4.64
N ASN A 112 12.18 12.40 3.57
CA ASN A 112 13.13 13.48 3.50
C ASN A 112 12.57 14.79 4.12
N GLU A 113 13.30 15.90 4.01
CA GLU A 113 12.91 17.22 4.56
C GLU A 113 11.59 17.76 3.99
N ASP A 114 11.17 17.28 2.81
CA ASP A 114 9.92 17.62 2.17
C ASP A 114 8.75 16.65 2.51
N GLU A 115 8.95 15.75 3.47
CA GLU A 115 8.03 14.66 3.83
C GLU A 115 7.79 13.66 2.68
N LEU A 116 8.63 13.66 1.65
CA LEU A 116 8.56 12.71 0.54
C LEU A 116 9.41 11.47 0.86
N LEU A 117 8.89 10.30 0.51
CA LEU A 117 9.64 9.05 0.59
C LEU A 117 10.79 9.07 -0.42
N GLU A 118 11.98 8.74 0.08
CA GLU A 118 13.21 8.69 -0.68
C GLU A 118 14.01 7.43 -0.36
N ASN A 119 14.65 6.85 -1.37
CA ASN A 119 15.51 5.67 -1.21
C ASN A 119 14.82 4.48 -0.52
N LEU A 120 13.59 4.17 -0.89
CA LEU A 120 12.88 3.00 -0.36
C LEU A 120 13.64 1.71 -0.69
N GLU A 121 13.61 0.78 0.25
CA GLU A 121 14.25 -0.52 0.13
C GLU A 121 13.50 -1.46 -0.83
N LYS A 122 14.27 -2.41 -1.36
CA LYS A 122 13.79 -3.57 -2.11
C LYS A 122 13.11 -3.21 -3.43
N TRP A 123 12.01 -3.85 -3.74
CA TRP A 123 11.39 -3.74 -5.05
C TRP A 123 10.34 -2.63 -5.06
N VAL A 124 10.78 -1.40 -5.28
CA VAL A 124 9.84 -0.30 -5.56
C VAL A 124 9.23 -0.55 -6.93
N PHE A 125 7.91 -0.72 -6.96
CA PHE A 125 7.20 -1.11 -8.17
C PHE A 125 6.07 -0.14 -8.48
N VAL A 126 6.15 0.50 -9.63
CA VAL A 126 5.10 1.39 -10.16
C VAL A 126 4.22 0.63 -11.14
N GLU A 127 4.83 0.02 -12.17
CA GLU A 127 4.12 -0.81 -13.14
C GLU A 127 5.13 -1.55 -14.07
N TRP A 128 4.65 -2.49 -14.92
CA TRP A 128 5.49 -3.29 -15.82
C TRP A 128 5.93 -2.50 -17.07
N SER A 129 6.69 -1.44 -16.89
CA SER A 129 7.25 -0.63 -17.98
C SER A 129 8.61 -0.04 -17.61
N LYS A 130 9.12 0.82 -18.50
CA LYS A 130 10.33 1.61 -18.24
C LYS A 130 10.20 2.57 -17.04
N ALA A 131 8.99 2.85 -16.54
CA ALA A 131 8.81 3.67 -15.35
C ALA A 131 9.51 3.07 -14.12
N ASN A 132 9.68 1.74 -14.06
CA ASN A 132 10.43 1.09 -12.99
C ASN A 132 11.95 1.31 -13.06
N ASP A 133 12.50 1.80 -14.15
CA ASP A 133 13.91 2.14 -14.27
C ASP A 133 14.25 3.42 -13.49
N PHE A 134 13.23 4.21 -13.11
CA PHE A 134 13.34 5.52 -12.47
C PHE A 134 12.80 5.57 -11.04
N VAL A 135 12.70 4.43 -10.36
CA VAL A 135 12.17 4.33 -8.98
C VAL A 135 13.21 4.61 -7.89
N GLN A 136 14.38 5.09 -8.30
CA GLN A 136 15.45 5.48 -7.39
C GLN A 136 15.17 6.86 -6.77
N ASP A 137 15.85 7.15 -5.65
CA ASP A 137 15.71 8.43 -4.94
C ASP A 137 14.25 8.75 -4.58
N VAL A 138 13.79 9.95 -4.89
CA VAL A 138 12.38 10.37 -4.75
C VAL A 138 11.62 9.95 -6.01
N ASN A 139 10.69 9.01 -5.85
CA ASN A 139 9.79 8.58 -6.92
C ASN A 139 8.40 9.19 -6.68
N TYR A 140 7.95 10.08 -7.56
CA TYR A 140 6.68 10.79 -7.37
C TYR A 140 5.44 9.92 -7.46
N PRO A 141 5.32 8.93 -8.38
CA PRO A 141 4.19 8.00 -8.36
C PRO A 141 4.05 7.24 -7.03
N THR A 142 5.16 6.77 -6.46
CA THR A 142 5.17 6.14 -5.13
C THR A 142 4.72 7.11 -4.05
N ASN A 143 5.15 8.37 -4.10
CA ASN A 143 4.75 9.40 -3.14
C ASN A 143 3.28 9.81 -3.28
N MET A 144 2.71 9.76 -4.49
CA MET A 144 1.27 9.94 -4.70
C MET A 144 0.47 8.82 -4.03
N LEU A 145 0.93 7.57 -4.16
CA LEU A 145 0.33 6.43 -3.48
C LEU A 145 0.47 6.52 -1.95
N TYR A 146 1.64 6.96 -1.47
CA TYR A 146 1.88 7.22 -0.06
C TYR A 146 0.93 8.25 0.52
N ALA A 147 0.77 9.40 -0.15
CA ALA A 147 -0.19 10.42 0.25
C ALA A 147 -1.62 9.86 0.33
N ARG A 148 -2.03 9.03 -0.64
CA ARG A 148 -3.34 8.35 -0.61
C ARG A 148 -3.46 7.40 0.57
N MET A 149 -2.43 6.62 0.87
CA MET A 149 -2.40 5.74 2.05
C MET A 149 -2.57 6.54 3.35
N LEU A 150 -1.86 7.67 3.50
CA LEU A 150 -1.97 8.55 4.66
C LEU A 150 -3.38 9.13 4.81
N GLU A 151 -3.98 9.58 3.71
CA GLU A 151 -5.35 10.09 3.68
C GLU A 151 -6.34 9.03 4.17
N VAL A 152 -6.22 7.81 3.67
CA VAL A 152 -7.07 6.68 4.06
C VAL A 152 -6.88 6.32 5.53
N ALA A 153 -5.64 6.14 5.98
CA ALA A 153 -5.36 5.85 7.38
C ALA A 153 -5.89 6.95 8.30
N GLY A 154 -5.74 8.22 7.89
CA GLY A 154 -6.28 9.37 8.61
C GLY A 154 -7.80 9.34 8.75
N LYS A 155 -8.52 8.88 7.74
CA LYS A 155 -9.97 8.71 7.78
C LYS A 155 -10.39 7.51 8.64
N LEU A 156 -9.77 6.36 8.43
CA LEU A 156 -10.11 5.11 9.12
C LEU A 156 -9.91 5.21 10.64
N TYR A 157 -8.84 5.86 11.08
CA TYR A 157 -8.41 5.89 12.47
C TYR A 157 -8.54 7.27 13.14
N ASN A 158 -9.28 8.20 12.51
CA ASN A 158 -9.50 9.55 13.02
C ASN A 158 -8.19 10.30 13.35
N ARG A 159 -7.23 10.27 12.41
CA ARG A 159 -5.92 10.90 12.49
C ARG A 159 -5.83 12.09 11.53
N PRO A 160 -6.32 13.29 11.92
CA PRO A 160 -6.30 14.46 11.04
C PRO A 160 -4.87 14.93 10.70
N ASP A 161 -3.89 14.62 11.53
CA ASP A 161 -2.46 14.85 11.28
C ASP A 161 -1.98 14.13 10.00
N LEU A 162 -2.41 12.89 9.78
CA LEU A 162 -2.09 12.13 8.57
C LEU A 162 -2.75 12.72 7.33
N GLN A 163 -3.99 13.19 7.45
CA GLN A 163 -4.69 13.84 6.34
C GLN A 163 -4.01 15.17 5.94
N GLN A 164 -3.61 15.96 6.92
CA GLN A 164 -2.86 17.20 6.68
C GLN A 164 -1.50 16.92 6.05
N LYS A 165 -0.81 15.87 6.49
CA LYS A 165 0.45 15.44 5.89
C LYS A 165 0.25 15.01 4.43
N ALA A 166 -0.76 14.21 4.14
CA ALA A 166 -1.10 13.82 2.77
C ALA A 166 -1.31 15.06 1.87
N GLN A 167 -2.00 16.08 2.37
CA GLN A 167 -2.21 17.32 1.63
C GLN A 167 -0.90 18.05 1.35
N ARG A 168 -0.01 18.17 2.34
CA ARG A 168 1.31 18.78 2.13
C ARG A 168 2.14 18.02 1.09
N ILE A 169 2.12 16.69 1.13
CA ILE A 169 2.79 15.85 0.13
C ILE A 169 2.24 16.12 -1.27
N HIS A 170 0.92 16.19 -1.45
CA HIS A 170 0.31 16.52 -2.74
C HIS A 170 0.74 17.92 -3.25
N GLU A 171 0.80 18.90 -2.36
CA GLU A 171 1.26 20.25 -2.70
C GLU A 171 2.74 20.25 -3.13
N LYS A 172 3.60 19.49 -2.41
CA LYS A 172 5.01 19.34 -2.76
C LYS A 172 5.20 18.67 -4.11
N ILE A 173 4.52 17.56 -4.35
CA ILE A 173 4.57 16.84 -5.64
C ILE A 173 4.13 17.78 -6.77
N ARG A 174 3.03 18.51 -6.59
CA ARG A 174 2.56 19.46 -7.59
C ARG A 174 3.60 20.55 -7.90
N LYS A 175 4.27 21.05 -6.86
CA LYS A 175 5.29 22.08 -7.02
C LYS A 175 6.57 21.56 -7.69
N GLN A 176 6.98 20.32 -7.38
CA GLN A 176 8.25 19.78 -7.84
C GLN A 176 8.16 19.00 -9.15
N ALA A 177 7.03 18.32 -9.39
CA ALA A 177 6.89 17.37 -10.48
C ALA A 177 5.90 17.78 -11.58
N PHE A 178 5.08 18.81 -11.39
CA PHE A 178 4.11 19.23 -12.40
C PHE A 178 4.68 20.37 -13.27
N ASP A 179 4.81 20.14 -14.57
CA ASP A 179 5.37 21.10 -15.54
C ASP A 179 4.31 22.07 -16.13
N GLY A 180 3.07 21.99 -15.65
CA GLY A 180 1.93 22.75 -16.17
C GLY A 180 1.03 21.93 -17.09
N THR A 181 1.47 20.76 -17.54
CA THR A 181 0.72 19.85 -18.43
C THR A 181 0.77 18.41 -17.91
N PHE A 182 1.94 17.93 -17.50
CA PHE A 182 2.18 16.56 -17.05
C PHE A 182 2.91 16.53 -15.73
N PHE A 183 2.74 15.43 -15.00
CA PHE A 183 3.66 15.09 -13.91
C PHE A 183 4.88 14.39 -14.50
N ILE A 184 6.06 14.79 -14.04
CA ILE A 184 7.36 14.32 -14.49
C ILE A 184 8.06 13.64 -13.33
N ASP A 185 8.64 12.47 -13.57
CA ASP A 185 9.47 11.78 -12.60
C ASP A 185 10.91 11.70 -13.12
N ASN A 186 11.88 12.10 -12.29
CA ASN A 186 13.31 12.12 -12.66
C ASN A 186 13.63 12.81 -14.02
N ALA A 187 12.97 13.91 -14.32
CA ALA A 187 13.08 14.65 -15.60
C ALA A 187 12.67 13.81 -16.84
N VAL A 188 11.92 12.73 -16.66
CA VAL A 188 11.38 11.88 -17.72
C VAL A 188 9.86 12.05 -17.79
N ARG A 189 9.32 12.10 -19.00
CA ARG A 189 7.88 12.24 -19.29
C ARG A 189 7.26 10.90 -19.64
#